data_9b9d132e17ab94b8c0eeb51f7c0826fe
#
_entry.id   9b9d132e17ab94b8c0eeb51f7c0826fe
#
_cell.length_a   1.000
_cell.length_b   1.000
_cell.length_c   1.000
_cell.angle_alpha   90.00
_cell.angle_beta   90.00
_cell.angle_gamma   90.00
#
_symmetry.space_group_name_H-M   'P 1'
#
loop_
_entity.id
_entity.type
_entity.pdbx_description
1 polymer ?
#
loop_
_entity_poly.entity_id
_entity_poly.type
_entity_poly.pdbx_seq_one_letter_code
_entity_poly.pdbx_strand_id
1 'polypeptide(L)'
;MCHPDTRKTIIGEIMSWIGDPSRTSSVLWFNGPAGSGKTAIAQSLCKRCAAIQWLGGSFFFSRHVHKRSKAEFLFPTISFELTNAIPDVGKIIDTVVANDLSIPTKALEIQLRKLILEPLQQVSEQSKQPIVIIIDGLDECEGEDVQSNLLQLLGSVFERLSVGGCDRICLIVTSRPEPWIRDGFAVKSLSRITRQIFLGQTPEANDDIRTFLRLRFAEIHDSPKHRDTMSTVTKPWPSYRVLDNLVDKSSGQFIYPDTVLKFVDDPNFRPTDRLDIIMSIPVISPSTLAQNPLAAIDQLYSQILSMSSDTQRTLDILSAHIAMQASASVLHKECKIFQIVSLGITEKLLGLQPGDGSQALRMIHSLVHITRRPLMWGDANINFPIPDIDLPIPEFYYQENYEIRFHHKSFIDYLMDPSRSLEYRIDMEKMNARLALTCIHIMQTFSLQSAPSRIACSMFHFKLHL
;
A
#
# COMPACT_ATOMS: atom_id res chain seq x y z
N MET A 1 -6.89 3.17 -8.43
CA MET A 1 -7.06 4.18 -9.50
C MET A 1 -8.11 5.19 -9.09
N CYS A 2 -8.02 6.41 -9.62
CA CYS A 2 -9.04 7.43 -9.41
C CYS A 2 -10.38 6.99 -10.03
N HIS A 3 -11.48 7.44 -9.43
CA HIS A 3 -12.79 7.36 -10.07
C HIS A 3 -12.76 8.16 -11.40
N PRO A 4 -13.41 7.70 -12.48
CA PRO A 4 -13.29 8.31 -13.81
C PRO A 4 -13.56 9.82 -13.86
N ASP A 5 -14.43 10.30 -12.98
CA ASP A 5 -14.85 11.70 -12.95
C ASP A 5 -14.11 12.59 -11.95
N THR A 6 -13.08 12.05 -11.28
CA THR A 6 -12.29 12.79 -10.28
C THR A 6 -10.84 12.97 -10.71
N ARG A 7 -10.16 13.99 -10.14
CA ARG A 7 -8.73 14.28 -10.37
C ARG A 7 -8.36 14.53 -11.83
N LYS A 8 -9.34 14.90 -12.68
CA LYS A 8 -9.13 15.15 -14.11
C LYS A 8 -8.16 16.30 -14.35
N THR A 9 -8.31 17.40 -13.62
CA THR A 9 -7.48 18.60 -13.75
C THR A 9 -6.02 18.29 -13.46
N ILE A 10 -5.72 17.70 -12.30
CA ILE A 10 -4.37 17.42 -11.88
C ILE A 10 -3.69 16.35 -12.76
N ILE A 11 -4.43 15.31 -13.17
CA ILE A 11 -3.92 14.32 -14.10
C ILE A 11 -3.64 14.96 -15.47
N GLY A 12 -4.52 15.85 -15.94
CA GLY A 12 -4.33 16.61 -17.17
C GLY A 12 -3.09 17.51 -17.11
N GLU A 13 -2.89 18.20 -15.99
CA GLU A 13 -1.72 19.04 -15.74
C GLU A 13 -0.41 18.23 -15.77
N ILE A 14 -0.40 17.06 -15.12
CA ILE A 14 0.77 16.17 -15.11
C ILE A 14 1.04 15.63 -16.52
N MET A 15 0.01 15.19 -17.26
CA MET A 15 0.16 14.71 -18.62
C MET A 15 0.66 15.79 -19.57
N SER A 16 0.20 17.04 -19.41
CA SER A 16 0.69 18.19 -20.16
C SER A 16 2.17 18.47 -19.85
N TRP A 17 2.57 18.40 -18.56
CA TRP A 17 3.96 18.54 -18.16
C TRP A 17 4.86 17.43 -18.75
N ILE A 18 4.40 16.17 -18.77
CA ILE A 18 5.15 15.06 -19.40
C ILE A 18 5.37 15.33 -20.89
N GLY A 19 4.33 15.78 -21.60
CA GLY A 19 4.37 16.02 -23.03
C GLY A 19 5.03 17.31 -23.48
N ASP A 20 5.39 18.21 -22.56
CA ASP A 20 5.98 19.51 -22.88
C ASP A 20 7.48 19.35 -23.18
N PRO A 21 7.91 19.54 -24.44
CA PRO A 21 9.32 19.47 -24.82
C PRO A 21 10.16 20.63 -24.26
N SER A 22 9.51 21.72 -23.80
CA SER A 22 10.17 22.91 -23.25
C SER A 22 10.28 22.89 -21.71
N ARG A 23 9.83 21.80 -21.06
CA ARG A 23 9.90 21.69 -19.60
C ARG A 23 11.34 21.83 -19.08
N THR A 24 11.49 22.56 -18.00
CA THR A 24 12.78 22.78 -17.32
C THR A 24 13.07 21.78 -16.19
N SER A 25 12.08 20.94 -15.87
CA SER A 25 12.18 19.93 -14.80
C SER A 25 11.98 18.53 -15.37
N SER A 26 12.85 17.58 -14.99
CA SER A 26 12.75 16.16 -15.36
C SER A 26 12.13 15.30 -14.25
N VAL A 27 11.99 15.85 -13.04
CA VAL A 27 11.43 15.18 -11.87
C VAL A 27 10.15 15.88 -11.43
N LEU A 28 9.12 15.13 -11.13
CA LEU A 28 7.91 15.62 -10.48
C LEU A 28 7.80 14.97 -9.10
N TRP A 29 7.84 15.77 -8.04
CA TRP A 29 7.54 15.31 -6.70
C TRP A 29 6.09 15.64 -6.35
N PHE A 30 5.29 14.58 -6.28
CA PHE A 30 3.87 14.66 -6.00
C PHE A 30 3.62 14.22 -4.56
N ASN A 31 3.39 15.15 -3.66
CA ASN A 31 3.34 14.88 -2.23
C ASN A 31 2.03 15.33 -1.58
N GLY A 32 1.78 14.82 -0.39
CA GLY A 32 0.58 15.16 0.38
C GLY A 32 0.35 14.21 1.56
N PRO A 33 -0.60 14.52 2.44
CA PRO A 33 -0.89 13.74 3.63
C PRO A 33 -1.37 12.31 3.28
N ALA A 34 -1.46 11.46 4.31
CA ALA A 34 -2.08 10.16 4.17
C ALA A 34 -3.51 10.29 3.62
N GLY A 35 -3.91 9.41 2.71
CA GLY A 35 -5.28 9.40 2.17
C GLY A 35 -5.62 10.50 1.17
N SER A 36 -4.67 11.33 0.74
CA SER A 36 -4.90 12.37 -0.28
C SER A 36 -5.10 11.82 -1.70
N GLY A 37 -4.90 10.53 -1.94
CA GLY A 37 -5.12 9.86 -3.22
C GLY A 37 -3.88 9.78 -4.12
N LYS A 38 -2.65 9.96 -3.60
CA LYS A 38 -1.40 9.87 -4.37
C LYS A 38 -1.29 8.61 -5.20
N THR A 39 -1.42 7.45 -4.56
CA THR A 39 -1.37 6.14 -5.22
C THR A 39 -2.45 5.97 -6.29
N ALA A 40 -3.67 6.48 -6.06
CA ALA A 40 -4.73 6.42 -7.05
C ALA A 40 -4.40 7.24 -8.30
N ILE A 41 -3.80 8.43 -8.13
CA ILE A 41 -3.33 9.27 -9.23
C ILE A 41 -2.16 8.59 -9.94
N ALA A 42 -1.14 8.08 -9.20
CA ALA A 42 -0.01 7.36 -9.78
C ALA A 42 -0.46 6.18 -10.66
N GLN A 43 -1.40 5.34 -10.17
CA GLN A 43 -1.99 4.25 -10.95
C GLN A 43 -2.74 4.74 -12.20
N SER A 44 -3.46 5.87 -12.11
CA SER A 44 -4.16 6.45 -13.25
C SER A 44 -3.20 6.99 -14.29
N LEU A 45 -2.08 7.58 -13.86
CA LEU A 45 -0.98 8.01 -14.74
C LEU A 45 -0.31 6.83 -15.42
N CYS A 46 0.03 5.75 -14.67
CA CYS A 46 0.58 4.51 -15.26
C CYS A 46 -0.32 4.01 -16.40
N LYS A 47 -1.64 3.89 -16.15
CA LYS A 47 -2.59 3.42 -17.16
C LYS A 47 -2.62 4.34 -18.39
N ARG A 48 -2.63 5.65 -18.19
CA ARG A 48 -2.65 6.62 -19.31
C ARG A 48 -1.34 6.60 -20.09
N CYS A 49 -0.20 6.63 -19.40
CA CYS A 49 1.12 6.57 -20.04
C CYS A 49 1.32 5.24 -20.79
N ALA A 50 0.87 4.12 -20.24
CA ALA A 50 0.93 2.83 -20.92
C ALA A 50 0.07 2.81 -22.20
N ALA A 51 -1.13 3.39 -22.17
CA ALA A 51 -2.02 3.44 -23.33
C ALA A 51 -1.44 4.22 -24.53
N ILE A 52 -0.53 5.16 -24.30
CA ILE A 52 0.15 5.97 -25.33
C ILE A 52 1.64 5.63 -25.46
N GLN A 53 2.07 4.50 -24.88
CA GLN A 53 3.45 3.99 -24.94
C GLN A 53 4.53 4.95 -24.35
N TRP A 54 4.17 5.73 -23.35
CA TRP A 54 5.08 6.61 -22.63
C TRP A 54 5.60 5.99 -21.32
N LEU A 55 4.96 4.94 -20.80
CA LEU A 55 5.37 4.29 -19.54
C LEU A 55 6.63 3.44 -19.79
N GLY A 56 7.75 3.85 -19.21
CA GLY A 56 8.99 3.07 -19.18
C GLY A 56 9.01 2.07 -18.03
N GLY A 57 8.50 2.47 -16.85
CA GLY A 57 8.43 1.56 -15.72
C GLY A 57 7.75 2.19 -14.51
N SER A 58 7.35 1.33 -13.57
CA SER A 58 6.70 1.77 -12.34
C SER A 58 7.08 0.90 -11.15
N PHE A 59 7.16 1.50 -9.96
CA PHE A 59 7.33 0.77 -8.71
C PHE A 59 6.45 1.38 -7.63
N PHE A 60 5.68 0.51 -6.95
CA PHE A 60 4.77 0.92 -5.88
C PHE A 60 5.29 0.36 -4.57
N PHE A 61 5.94 1.20 -3.76
CA PHE A 61 6.34 0.81 -2.42
C PHE A 61 5.14 0.41 -1.57
N SER A 62 5.35 -0.54 -0.65
CA SER A 62 4.34 -0.97 0.30
C SER A 62 5.01 -1.62 1.50
N ARG A 63 4.89 -1.04 2.70
CA ARG A 63 5.49 -1.56 3.95
C ARG A 63 5.04 -2.98 4.28
N HIS A 64 3.82 -3.35 3.84
CA HIS A 64 3.22 -4.65 4.15
C HIS A 64 3.57 -5.76 3.16
N VAL A 65 4.33 -5.45 2.11
CA VAL A 65 4.74 -6.43 1.10
C VAL A 65 6.26 -6.44 1.04
N HIS A 66 6.87 -7.49 1.58
CA HIS A 66 8.32 -7.61 1.74
C HIS A 66 9.14 -7.15 0.54
N LYS A 67 8.82 -7.63 -0.67
CA LYS A 67 9.55 -7.22 -1.89
C LYS A 67 9.28 -5.76 -2.28
N ARG A 68 8.19 -5.18 -1.81
CA ARG A 68 7.82 -3.78 -2.10
C ARG A 68 8.16 -2.81 -0.98
N SER A 69 8.64 -3.27 0.17
CA SER A 69 9.17 -2.41 1.22
C SER A 69 10.66 -2.10 1.05
N LYS A 70 11.38 -2.87 0.24
CA LYS A 70 12.83 -2.81 0.13
C LYS A 70 13.31 -2.16 -1.16
N ALA A 71 14.25 -1.24 -1.03
CA ALA A 71 14.86 -0.52 -2.15
C ALA A 71 15.59 -1.44 -3.15
N GLU A 72 16.10 -2.59 -2.69
CA GLU A 72 16.83 -3.55 -3.52
C GLU A 72 16.02 -4.09 -4.71
N PHE A 73 14.68 -4.07 -4.63
CA PHE A 73 13.80 -4.50 -5.71
C PHE A 73 13.38 -3.39 -6.68
N LEU A 74 13.68 -2.14 -6.36
CA LEU A 74 13.25 -0.97 -7.14
C LEU A 74 13.81 -1.00 -8.55
N PHE A 75 15.14 -0.94 -8.69
CA PHE A 75 15.78 -0.80 -9.98
C PHE A 75 15.71 -2.07 -10.84
N PRO A 76 15.83 -3.29 -10.29
CA PRO A 76 15.57 -4.52 -11.05
C PRO A 76 14.15 -4.59 -11.62
N THR A 77 13.15 -4.16 -10.87
CA THR A 77 11.75 -4.13 -11.36
C THR A 77 11.58 -3.11 -12.48
N ILE A 78 12.07 -1.88 -12.29
CA ILE A 78 11.98 -0.84 -13.32
C ILE A 78 12.75 -1.26 -14.58
N SER A 79 13.93 -1.87 -14.45
CA SER A 79 14.72 -2.33 -15.61
C SER A 79 13.98 -3.43 -16.39
N PHE A 80 13.32 -4.35 -15.71
CA PHE A 80 12.49 -5.38 -16.35
C PHE A 80 11.32 -4.76 -17.13
N GLU A 81 10.63 -3.76 -16.55
CA GLU A 81 9.55 -3.06 -17.26
C GLU A 81 10.09 -2.25 -18.44
N LEU A 82 11.25 -1.57 -18.31
CA LEU A 82 11.94 -0.87 -19.40
C LEU A 82 12.29 -1.81 -20.56
N THR A 83 12.77 -3.03 -20.27
CA THR A 83 13.09 -4.05 -21.27
C THR A 83 11.86 -4.38 -22.13
N ASN A 84 10.69 -4.45 -21.51
CA ASN A 84 9.44 -4.73 -22.23
C ASN A 84 8.88 -3.49 -22.96
N ALA A 85 9.05 -2.31 -22.38
CA ALA A 85 8.50 -1.08 -22.93
C ALA A 85 9.32 -0.54 -24.11
N ILE A 86 10.64 -0.69 -24.09
CA ILE A 86 11.58 -0.10 -25.07
C ILE A 86 12.57 -1.19 -25.51
N PRO A 87 12.31 -1.89 -26.64
CA PRO A 87 13.11 -3.04 -27.05
C PRO A 87 14.61 -2.76 -27.23
N ASP A 88 15.01 -1.55 -27.64
CA ASP A 88 16.42 -1.21 -27.81
C ASP A 88 17.13 -1.00 -26.47
N VAL A 89 16.44 -0.43 -25.47
CA VAL A 89 16.91 -0.41 -24.08
C VAL A 89 17.03 -1.83 -23.53
N GLY A 90 16.04 -2.68 -23.85
CA GLY A 90 16.02 -4.08 -23.43
C GLY A 90 17.26 -4.86 -23.87
N LYS A 91 17.67 -4.75 -25.14
CA LYS A 91 18.88 -5.41 -25.67
C LYS A 91 20.14 -5.03 -24.89
N ILE A 92 20.23 -3.77 -24.46
CA ILE A 92 21.38 -3.28 -23.69
C ILE A 92 21.34 -3.87 -22.28
N ILE A 93 20.16 -3.82 -21.62
CA ILE A 93 19.96 -4.39 -20.28
C ILE A 93 20.26 -5.90 -20.28
N ASP A 94 19.76 -6.63 -21.27
CA ASP A 94 20.00 -8.08 -21.42
C ASP A 94 21.51 -8.36 -21.54
N THR A 95 22.23 -7.57 -22.33
CA THR A 95 23.70 -7.69 -22.48
C THR A 95 24.41 -7.42 -21.16
N VAL A 96 23.98 -6.37 -20.42
CA VAL A 96 24.56 -6.01 -19.13
C VAL A 96 24.33 -7.12 -18.09
N VAL A 97 23.14 -7.67 -18.03
CA VAL A 97 22.79 -8.75 -17.08
C VAL A 97 23.46 -10.08 -17.48
N ALA A 98 23.53 -10.39 -18.79
CA ALA A 98 24.23 -11.59 -19.27
C ALA A 98 25.72 -11.59 -18.92
N ASN A 99 26.37 -10.41 -18.97
CA ASN A 99 27.78 -10.25 -18.60
C ASN A 99 28.01 -10.32 -17.08
N ASP A 100 27.00 -9.98 -16.27
CA ASP A 100 27.11 -9.98 -14.81
C ASP A 100 25.73 -10.23 -14.15
N LEU A 101 25.41 -11.49 -13.94
CA LEU A 101 24.16 -11.94 -13.30
C LEU A 101 23.98 -11.42 -11.87
N SER A 102 25.04 -10.94 -11.23
CA SER A 102 24.97 -10.43 -9.86
C SER A 102 24.50 -8.98 -9.76
N ILE A 103 24.36 -8.23 -10.88
CA ILE A 103 23.97 -6.80 -10.86
C ILE A 103 22.69 -6.53 -10.05
N PRO A 104 21.60 -7.33 -10.14
CA PRO A 104 20.39 -7.08 -9.36
C PRO A 104 20.58 -7.19 -7.83
N THR A 105 21.69 -7.76 -7.37
CA THR A 105 22.00 -7.91 -5.94
C THR A 105 23.13 -6.97 -5.46
N LYS A 106 23.66 -6.13 -6.34
CA LYS A 106 24.71 -5.15 -6.02
C LYS A 106 24.12 -3.91 -5.32
N ALA A 107 25.01 -3.02 -4.88
CA ALA A 107 24.63 -1.74 -4.30
C ALA A 107 23.68 -0.95 -5.23
N LEU A 108 22.74 -0.21 -4.68
CA LEU A 108 21.71 0.55 -5.40
C LEU A 108 22.29 1.49 -6.46
N GLU A 109 23.45 2.10 -6.17
CA GLU A 109 24.15 2.97 -7.13
C GLU A 109 24.57 2.21 -8.40
N ILE A 110 25.08 0.98 -8.25
CA ILE A 110 25.50 0.13 -9.39
C ILE A 110 24.28 -0.29 -10.18
N GLN A 111 23.21 -0.73 -9.49
CA GLN A 111 21.95 -1.10 -10.12
C GLN A 111 21.38 0.07 -10.94
N LEU A 112 21.23 1.24 -10.32
CA LEU A 112 20.68 2.44 -10.98
C LEU A 112 21.52 2.83 -12.21
N ARG A 113 22.83 2.84 -12.06
CA ARG A 113 23.74 3.19 -13.15
C ARG A 113 23.67 2.19 -14.30
N LYS A 114 23.82 0.89 -14.00
CA LYS A 114 23.95 -0.16 -15.02
C LYS A 114 22.64 -0.57 -15.65
N LEU A 115 21.55 -0.56 -14.89
CA LEU A 115 20.24 -1.03 -15.35
C LEU A 115 19.33 0.09 -15.88
N ILE A 116 19.58 1.34 -15.50
CA ILE A 116 18.72 2.47 -15.86
C ILE A 116 19.49 3.55 -16.62
N LEU A 117 20.53 4.17 -16.02
CA LEU A 117 21.19 5.33 -16.58
C LEU A 117 21.89 5.02 -17.90
N GLU A 118 22.86 4.09 -17.90
CA GLU A 118 23.68 3.75 -19.07
C GLU A 118 22.81 3.25 -20.26
N PRO A 119 21.82 2.35 -20.07
CA PRO A 119 20.94 1.94 -21.16
C PRO A 119 20.10 3.08 -21.74
N LEU A 120 19.54 3.94 -20.90
CA LEU A 120 18.73 5.07 -21.35
C LEU A 120 19.55 6.13 -22.10
N GLN A 121 20.79 6.38 -21.69
CA GLN A 121 21.70 7.31 -22.40
C GLN A 121 22.04 6.83 -23.80
N GLN A 122 22.25 5.52 -24.00
CA GLN A 122 22.61 4.96 -25.29
C GLN A 122 21.49 5.01 -26.33
N VAL A 123 20.22 5.03 -25.89
CA VAL A 123 19.06 5.00 -26.80
C VAL A 123 18.38 6.36 -26.93
N SER A 124 18.72 7.33 -26.10
CA SER A 124 18.02 8.62 -25.99
C SER A 124 17.94 9.44 -27.26
N GLU A 125 18.86 9.26 -28.20
CA GLU A 125 18.91 10.03 -29.45
C GLU A 125 17.89 9.58 -30.50
N GLN A 126 17.38 8.36 -30.41
CA GLN A 126 16.57 7.73 -31.46
C GLN A 126 15.05 7.91 -31.32
N SER A 127 14.52 8.10 -30.11
CA SER A 127 13.08 8.23 -29.88
C SER A 127 12.67 9.65 -29.51
N LYS A 128 11.60 10.17 -30.10
CA LYS A 128 11.06 11.52 -29.78
C LYS A 128 10.01 11.50 -28.66
N GLN A 129 9.60 10.33 -28.17
CA GLN A 129 8.53 10.22 -27.18
C GLN A 129 9.04 10.30 -25.74
N PRO A 130 8.26 10.85 -24.79
CA PRO A 130 8.60 10.81 -23.38
C PRO A 130 8.73 9.36 -22.84
N ILE A 131 9.66 9.18 -21.91
CA ILE A 131 9.81 7.94 -21.13
C ILE A 131 9.49 8.29 -19.67
N VAL A 132 8.43 7.72 -19.13
CA VAL A 132 7.94 8.03 -17.79
C VAL A 132 8.28 6.88 -16.85
N ILE A 133 8.97 7.19 -15.75
CA ILE A 133 9.22 6.29 -14.64
C ILE A 133 8.42 6.79 -13.44
N ILE A 134 7.64 5.91 -12.80
CA ILE A 134 6.80 6.27 -11.66
C ILE A 134 7.22 5.48 -10.43
N ILE A 135 7.59 6.17 -9.35
CA ILE A 135 7.89 5.59 -8.04
C ILE A 135 6.82 6.09 -7.06
N ASP A 136 5.91 5.21 -6.66
CA ASP A 136 4.83 5.55 -5.72
C ASP A 136 5.18 5.14 -4.31
N GLY A 137 4.87 6.02 -3.35
CA GLY A 137 4.95 5.72 -1.92
C GLY A 137 6.39 5.60 -1.39
N LEU A 138 7.31 6.48 -1.79
CA LEU A 138 8.71 6.45 -1.31
C LEU A 138 8.81 6.42 0.23
N ASP A 139 7.89 7.06 0.95
CA ASP A 139 7.79 7.01 2.41
C ASP A 139 7.45 5.61 2.96
N GLU A 140 7.07 4.67 2.10
CA GLU A 140 6.81 3.27 2.45
C GLU A 140 8.02 2.34 2.24
N CYS A 141 9.12 2.87 1.71
CA CYS A 141 10.41 2.17 1.68
C CYS A 141 10.97 2.04 3.10
N GLU A 142 11.52 0.87 3.42
CA GLU A 142 12.08 0.57 4.73
C GLU A 142 13.40 1.35 4.96
N GLY A 143 13.45 2.12 6.05
CA GLY A 143 14.62 2.88 6.49
C GLY A 143 14.68 4.32 5.96
N GLU A 144 14.72 5.31 6.86
CA GLU A 144 14.80 6.74 6.53
C GLU A 144 16.08 7.08 5.77
N ASP A 145 17.22 6.50 6.22
CA ASP A 145 18.51 6.66 5.55
C ASP A 145 18.49 6.07 4.13
N VAL A 146 17.78 4.95 3.93
CA VAL A 146 17.64 4.34 2.61
C VAL A 146 16.82 5.23 1.68
N GLN A 147 15.72 5.83 2.18
CA GLN A 147 14.90 6.78 1.43
C GLN A 147 15.72 8.02 1.03
N SER A 148 16.51 8.57 1.98
CA SER A 148 17.39 9.72 1.73
C SER A 148 18.47 9.39 0.72
N ASN A 149 19.11 8.23 0.81
CA ASN A 149 20.10 7.75 -0.15
C ASN A 149 19.49 7.55 -1.55
N LEU A 150 18.30 6.97 -1.65
CA LEU A 150 17.60 6.84 -2.93
C LEU A 150 17.38 8.19 -3.61
N LEU A 151 16.96 9.21 -2.84
CA LEU A 151 16.78 10.57 -3.40
C LEU A 151 18.09 11.17 -3.90
N GLN A 152 19.21 10.98 -3.18
CA GLN A 152 20.53 11.44 -3.62
C GLN A 152 20.97 10.75 -4.92
N LEU A 153 20.78 9.44 -5.00
CA LEU A 153 21.11 8.65 -6.21
C LEU A 153 20.26 9.07 -7.40
N LEU A 154 18.94 9.18 -7.22
CA LEU A 154 18.02 9.64 -8.25
C LEU A 154 18.38 11.05 -8.73
N GLY A 155 18.67 11.96 -7.79
CA GLY A 155 19.10 13.33 -8.11
C GLY A 155 20.34 13.35 -8.99
N SER A 156 21.37 12.60 -8.62
CA SER A 156 22.62 12.54 -9.38
C SER A 156 22.45 11.98 -10.80
N VAL A 157 21.56 10.99 -10.96
CA VAL A 157 21.29 10.35 -12.26
C VAL A 157 20.44 11.23 -13.15
N PHE A 158 19.34 11.81 -12.63
CA PHE A 158 18.45 12.64 -13.43
C PHE A 158 19.07 14.00 -13.78
N GLU A 159 19.95 14.55 -12.95
CA GLU A 159 20.77 15.71 -13.30
C GLU A 159 21.69 15.39 -14.50
N ARG A 160 22.35 14.23 -14.51
CA ARG A 160 23.20 13.78 -15.64
C ARG A 160 22.40 13.53 -16.92
N LEU A 161 21.21 12.94 -16.80
CA LEU A 161 20.33 12.72 -17.95
C LEU A 161 19.89 14.05 -18.57
N SER A 162 19.53 15.03 -17.76
CA SER A 162 19.13 16.37 -18.23
C SER A 162 20.28 17.10 -18.92
N VAL A 163 21.53 17.05 -18.40
CA VAL A 163 22.70 17.65 -19.02
C VAL A 163 23.12 16.91 -20.31
N GLY A 164 22.89 15.58 -20.35
CA GLY A 164 23.22 14.73 -21.50
C GLY A 164 22.24 14.77 -22.66
N GLY A 165 21.29 15.72 -22.69
CA GLY A 165 20.31 15.84 -23.78
C GLY A 165 19.18 14.81 -23.74
N CYS A 166 19.03 14.11 -22.62
CA CYS A 166 17.92 13.13 -22.39
C CYS A 166 16.68 13.80 -21.78
N ASP A 167 16.32 14.99 -22.27
CA ASP A 167 15.23 15.80 -21.71
C ASP A 167 13.84 15.13 -21.75
N ARG A 168 13.75 13.95 -22.38
CA ARG A 168 12.48 13.22 -22.53
C ARG A 168 12.17 12.26 -21.37
N ILE A 169 13.15 11.99 -20.51
CA ILE A 169 12.95 11.08 -19.40
C ILE A 169 12.32 11.85 -18.25
N CYS A 170 11.18 11.37 -17.78
CA CYS A 170 10.43 11.94 -16.67
C CYS A 170 10.42 10.96 -15.49
N LEU A 171 10.77 11.44 -14.31
CA LEU A 171 10.60 10.72 -13.07
C LEU A 171 9.44 11.33 -12.28
N ILE A 172 8.47 10.54 -11.90
CA ILE A 172 7.40 10.93 -10.97
C ILE A 172 7.61 10.18 -9.67
N VAL A 173 7.80 10.92 -8.57
CA VAL A 173 7.92 10.34 -7.23
C VAL A 173 6.73 10.79 -6.40
N THR A 174 6.06 9.85 -5.74
CA THR A 174 5.03 10.20 -4.76
C THR A 174 5.48 9.84 -3.35
N SER A 175 5.15 10.67 -2.36
CA SER A 175 5.43 10.39 -0.96
C SER A 175 4.57 11.25 -0.02
N ARG A 176 4.58 10.91 1.27
CA ARG A 176 4.28 11.89 2.32
C ARG A 176 5.44 12.89 2.40
N PRO A 177 5.19 14.15 2.83
CA PRO A 177 6.24 15.15 2.99
C PRO A 177 6.97 14.97 4.34
N GLU A 178 7.54 13.77 4.57
CA GLU A 178 8.34 13.50 5.77
C GLU A 178 9.58 14.39 5.80
N PRO A 179 10.11 14.80 6.98
CA PRO A 179 11.20 15.76 7.06
C PRO A 179 12.41 15.39 6.19
N TRP A 180 12.90 14.16 6.30
CA TRP A 180 14.07 13.69 5.53
C TRP A 180 13.82 13.61 4.02
N ILE A 181 12.57 13.35 3.59
CA ILE A 181 12.20 13.38 2.17
C ILE A 181 12.18 14.81 1.65
N ARG A 182 11.60 15.75 2.40
CA ARG A 182 11.64 17.19 2.05
C ARG A 182 13.06 17.70 1.91
N ASP A 183 13.91 17.34 2.88
CA ASP A 183 15.32 17.72 2.88
C ASP A 183 16.05 17.11 1.68
N GLY A 184 15.75 15.84 1.34
CA GLY A 184 16.30 15.18 0.14
C GLY A 184 15.93 15.90 -1.16
N PHE A 185 14.67 16.33 -1.32
CA PHE A 185 14.25 17.12 -2.48
C PHE A 185 14.77 18.55 -2.48
N ALA A 186 15.13 19.12 -1.32
CA ALA A 186 15.74 20.44 -1.21
C ALA A 186 17.23 20.48 -1.59
N VAL A 187 17.89 19.32 -1.70
CA VAL A 187 19.31 19.24 -2.14
C VAL A 187 19.41 19.79 -3.56
N LYS A 188 20.49 20.54 -3.84
CA LYS A 188 20.71 21.29 -5.07
C LYS A 188 20.56 20.48 -6.35
N SER A 189 21.01 19.21 -6.35
CA SER A 189 20.90 18.30 -7.50
C SER A 189 19.45 18.00 -7.88
N LEU A 190 18.57 17.80 -6.91
CA LEU A 190 17.13 17.55 -7.14
C LEU A 190 16.32 18.82 -7.27
N SER A 191 16.55 19.82 -6.41
CA SER A 191 15.70 21.01 -6.36
C SER A 191 15.64 21.77 -7.69
N ARG A 192 16.73 21.77 -8.46
CA ARG A 192 16.83 22.46 -9.77
C ARG A 192 16.01 21.79 -10.87
N ILE A 193 15.84 20.47 -10.79
CA ILE A 193 15.18 19.65 -11.81
C ILE A 193 13.81 19.13 -11.35
N THR A 194 13.36 19.53 -10.16
CA THR A 194 12.12 19.04 -9.57
C THR A 194 11.02 20.09 -9.63
N ARG A 195 9.90 19.72 -10.22
CA ARG A 195 8.60 20.37 -10.03
C ARG A 195 7.89 19.72 -8.86
N GLN A 196 7.35 20.50 -7.93
CA GLN A 196 6.58 20.00 -6.80
C GLN A 196 5.09 20.27 -6.99
N ILE A 197 4.26 19.25 -6.72
CA ILE A 197 2.80 19.39 -6.61
C ILE A 197 2.39 18.84 -5.24
N PHE A 198 1.71 19.68 -4.45
CA PHE A 198 1.17 19.32 -3.14
C PHE A 198 -0.31 19.02 -3.21
N LEU A 199 -0.69 17.81 -2.75
CA LEU A 199 -2.08 17.41 -2.59
C LEU A 199 -2.58 17.76 -1.19
N GLY A 200 -3.08 18.96 -1.04
CA GLY A 200 -3.73 19.44 0.17
C GLY A 200 -5.24 19.58 0.04
N GLN A 201 -5.82 20.26 1.01
CA GLN A 201 -7.21 20.71 0.94
C GLN A 201 -7.30 21.91 0.00
N THR A 202 -7.94 21.71 -1.14
CA THR A 202 -8.22 22.76 -2.13
C THR A 202 -9.69 22.70 -2.52
N PRO A 203 -10.27 23.81 -3.07
CA PRO A 203 -11.63 23.78 -3.59
C PRO A 203 -11.84 22.65 -4.61
N GLU A 204 -10.89 22.45 -5.51
CA GLU A 204 -10.94 21.39 -6.53
C GLU A 204 -10.94 19.99 -5.89
N ALA A 205 -10.20 19.78 -4.80
CA ALA A 205 -10.21 18.52 -4.06
C ALA A 205 -11.58 18.27 -3.42
N ASN A 206 -12.22 19.30 -2.89
CA ASN A 206 -13.55 19.20 -2.31
C ASN A 206 -14.61 18.91 -3.38
N ASP A 207 -14.53 19.52 -4.56
CA ASP A 207 -15.44 19.26 -5.68
C ASP A 207 -15.28 17.83 -6.23
N ASP A 208 -14.04 17.35 -6.31
CA ASP A 208 -13.76 15.96 -6.66
C ASP A 208 -14.34 14.97 -5.64
N ILE A 209 -14.20 15.25 -4.33
CA ILE A 209 -14.78 14.44 -3.25
C ILE A 209 -16.30 14.48 -3.32
N ARG A 210 -16.91 15.65 -3.53
CA ARG A 210 -18.37 15.78 -3.71
C ARG A 210 -18.86 14.94 -4.89
N THR A 211 -18.17 15.01 -6.01
CA THR A 211 -18.48 14.21 -7.20
C THR A 211 -18.36 12.72 -6.91
N PHE A 212 -17.27 12.30 -6.27
CA PHE A 212 -17.05 10.92 -5.87
C PHE A 212 -18.16 10.39 -4.96
N LEU A 213 -18.48 11.11 -3.89
CA LEU A 213 -19.54 10.74 -2.96
C LEU A 213 -20.89 10.61 -3.67
N ARG A 214 -21.26 11.62 -4.47
CA ARG A 214 -22.54 11.64 -5.20
C ARG A 214 -22.71 10.40 -6.09
N LEU A 215 -21.68 10.07 -6.86
CA LEU A 215 -21.72 8.94 -7.79
C LEU A 215 -21.75 7.61 -7.03
N ARG A 216 -20.91 7.46 -6.01
CA ARG A 216 -20.85 6.23 -5.22
C ARG A 216 -22.13 5.99 -4.39
N PHE A 217 -22.74 7.01 -3.82
CA PHE A 217 -24.02 6.89 -3.14
C PHE A 217 -25.16 6.54 -4.10
N ALA A 218 -25.13 7.05 -5.34
CA ALA A 218 -26.09 6.63 -6.36
C ALA A 218 -25.93 5.15 -6.73
N GLU A 219 -24.68 4.66 -6.83
CA GLU A 219 -24.40 3.23 -7.04
C GLU A 219 -24.89 2.36 -5.87
N ILE A 220 -24.70 2.79 -4.61
CA ILE A 220 -25.21 2.10 -3.43
C ILE A 220 -26.74 2.03 -3.47
N HIS A 221 -27.38 3.16 -3.78
CA HIS A 221 -28.84 3.24 -3.86
C HIS A 221 -29.41 2.26 -4.92
N ASP A 222 -28.75 2.15 -6.06
CA ASP A 222 -29.21 1.33 -7.19
C ASP A 222 -28.68 -0.12 -7.14
N SER A 223 -27.88 -0.43 -6.14
CA SER A 223 -27.26 -1.75 -6.01
C SER A 223 -28.29 -2.85 -5.75
N PRO A 224 -28.24 -3.98 -6.47
CA PRO A 224 -29.10 -5.12 -6.22
C PRO A 224 -29.07 -5.62 -4.78
N LYS A 225 -27.94 -5.49 -4.07
CA LYS A 225 -27.77 -5.93 -2.69
C LYS A 225 -28.54 -5.08 -1.67
N HIS A 226 -28.96 -3.87 -2.05
CA HIS A 226 -29.71 -2.94 -1.21
C HIS A 226 -31.14 -2.69 -1.73
N ARG A 227 -31.57 -3.41 -2.75
CA ARG A 227 -32.88 -3.18 -3.43
C ARG A 227 -34.03 -3.04 -2.44
N ASP A 228 -34.17 -3.99 -1.51
CA ASP A 228 -35.30 -4.02 -0.59
C ASP A 228 -35.24 -2.89 0.46
N THR A 229 -34.01 -2.55 0.92
CA THR A 229 -33.81 -1.53 1.95
C THR A 229 -33.83 -0.11 1.41
N MET A 230 -33.58 0.07 0.10
CA MET A 230 -33.52 1.39 -0.55
C MET A 230 -34.73 1.69 -1.43
N SER A 231 -35.65 0.73 -1.62
CA SER A 231 -36.81 0.87 -2.51
C SER A 231 -37.73 2.05 -2.18
N THR A 232 -37.82 2.42 -0.91
CA THR A 232 -38.65 3.54 -0.42
C THR A 232 -37.88 4.85 -0.25
N VAL A 233 -36.57 4.83 -0.47
CA VAL A 233 -35.71 6.01 -0.31
C VAL A 233 -35.73 6.84 -1.59
N THR A 234 -36.16 8.11 -1.48
CA THR A 234 -36.26 9.00 -2.63
C THR A 234 -34.91 9.53 -3.09
N LYS A 235 -34.72 9.66 -4.41
CA LYS A 235 -33.54 10.28 -5.01
C LYS A 235 -33.68 11.81 -5.07
N PRO A 236 -32.57 12.59 -4.95
CA PRO A 236 -31.20 12.13 -4.70
C PRO A 236 -30.98 11.72 -3.24
N TRP A 237 -30.27 10.62 -3.07
CA TRP A 237 -29.82 10.15 -1.75
C TRP A 237 -28.30 10.01 -1.74
N PRO A 238 -27.63 10.47 -0.65
CA PRO A 238 -28.17 11.32 0.42
C PRO A 238 -28.44 12.75 -0.06
N SER A 239 -29.04 13.55 0.82
CA SER A 239 -29.33 14.97 0.52
C SER A 239 -28.03 15.77 0.30
N TYR A 240 -28.12 16.87 -0.43
CA TYR A 240 -26.96 17.76 -0.68
C TYR A 240 -26.30 18.25 0.63
N ARG A 241 -27.11 18.55 1.66
CA ARG A 241 -26.60 18.97 2.98
C ARG A 241 -25.74 17.88 3.65
N VAL A 242 -26.11 16.62 3.51
CA VAL A 242 -25.33 15.49 4.01
C VAL A 242 -24.03 15.32 3.22
N LEU A 243 -24.10 15.45 1.91
CA LEU A 243 -22.90 15.41 1.05
C LEU A 243 -21.91 16.52 1.43
N ASP A 244 -22.38 17.76 1.61
CA ASP A 244 -21.53 18.89 2.00
C ASP A 244 -20.86 18.64 3.37
N ASN A 245 -21.61 18.13 4.35
CA ASN A 245 -21.03 17.76 5.65
C ASN A 245 -19.93 16.68 5.52
N LEU A 246 -20.12 15.68 4.68
CA LEU A 246 -19.12 14.64 4.45
C LEU A 246 -17.89 15.21 3.72
N VAL A 247 -18.07 16.15 2.78
CA VAL A 247 -16.97 16.85 2.11
C VAL A 247 -16.16 17.65 3.12
N ASP A 248 -16.81 18.41 3.99
CA ASP A 248 -16.15 19.22 5.02
C ASP A 248 -15.35 18.31 5.99
N LYS A 249 -15.95 17.22 6.47
CA LYS A 249 -15.26 16.24 7.32
C LYS A 249 -14.07 15.57 6.62
N SER A 250 -14.10 15.46 5.30
CA SER A 250 -13.01 14.85 4.51
C SER A 250 -11.72 15.67 4.50
N SER A 251 -11.80 17.00 4.72
CA SER A 251 -10.63 17.90 4.71
C SER A 251 -9.72 17.70 3.50
N GLY A 252 -10.29 17.48 2.31
CA GLY A 252 -9.57 17.21 1.06
C GLY A 252 -8.98 15.80 0.93
N GLN A 253 -9.19 14.92 1.91
CA GLN A 253 -8.64 13.56 1.95
C GLN A 253 -9.67 12.53 1.52
N PHE A 254 -9.37 11.79 0.44
CA PHE A 254 -10.27 10.76 -0.13
C PHE A 254 -10.46 9.53 0.76
N ILE A 255 -9.57 9.32 1.72
CA ILE A 255 -9.71 8.18 2.63
C ILE A 255 -10.96 8.26 3.49
N TYR A 256 -11.35 9.46 3.94
CA TYR A 256 -12.55 9.62 4.76
C TYR A 256 -13.82 9.21 4.00
N PRO A 257 -14.13 9.80 2.82
CA PRO A 257 -15.29 9.40 2.05
C PRO A 257 -15.24 7.95 1.56
N ASP A 258 -14.06 7.42 1.21
CA ASP A 258 -13.93 6.01 0.81
C ASP A 258 -14.26 5.05 1.97
N THR A 259 -13.81 5.37 3.18
CA THR A 259 -14.14 4.59 4.39
C THR A 259 -15.63 4.69 4.73
N VAL A 260 -16.21 5.89 4.67
CA VAL A 260 -17.66 6.10 4.86
C VAL A 260 -18.47 5.26 3.88
N LEU A 261 -18.13 5.31 2.59
CA LEU A 261 -18.84 4.55 1.56
C LEU A 261 -18.76 3.04 1.78
N LYS A 262 -17.58 2.52 2.12
CA LYS A 262 -17.42 1.09 2.46
C LYS A 262 -18.23 0.69 3.70
N PHE A 263 -18.32 1.59 4.68
CA PHE A 263 -19.11 1.34 5.89
C PHE A 263 -20.62 1.33 5.60
N VAL A 264 -21.09 2.25 4.76
CA VAL A 264 -22.49 2.36 4.37
C VAL A 264 -22.91 1.22 3.45
N ASP A 265 -22.00 0.76 2.58
CA ASP A 265 -22.24 -0.26 1.55
C ASP A 265 -22.24 -1.72 2.08
N ASP A 266 -22.50 -1.92 3.37
CA ASP A 266 -22.57 -3.26 3.97
C ASP A 266 -23.91 -3.94 3.66
N PRO A 267 -23.93 -5.11 2.98
CA PRO A 267 -25.14 -5.80 2.61
C PRO A 267 -25.96 -6.32 3.80
N ASN A 268 -25.40 -6.37 5.00
CA ASN A 268 -26.09 -6.85 6.21
C ASN A 268 -26.87 -5.77 6.94
N PHE A 269 -26.78 -4.51 6.51
CA PHE A 269 -27.39 -3.36 7.16
C PHE A 269 -28.09 -2.45 6.15
N ARG A 270 -29.01 -1.62 6.66
CA ARG A 270 -29.61 -0.58 5.84
C ARG A 270 -28.61 0.56 5.61
N PRO A 271 -28.37 0.98 4.37
CA PRO A 271 -27.47 2.11 4.08
C PRO A 271 -27.86 3.40 4.80
N THR A 272 -29.16 3.67 4.98
CA THR A 272 -29.67 4.83 5.72
C THR A 272 -29.21 4.82 7.17
N ASP A 273 -29.36 3.70 7.89
CA ASP A 273 -29.03 3.58 9.30
C ASP A 273 -27.51 3.71 9.52
N ARG A 274 -26.70 3.12 8.60
CA ARG A 274 -25.25 3.27 8.62
C ARG A 274 -24.82 4.72 8.37
N LEU A 275 -25.48 5.41 7.46
CA LEU A 275 -25.19 6.82 7.20
C LEU A 275 -25.55 7.69 8.41
N ASP A 276 -26.65 7.43 9.09
CA ASP A 276 -27.07 8.15 10.29
C ASP A 276 -26.04 8.00 11.43
N ILE A 277 -25.42 6.82 11.59
CA ILE A 277 -24.30 6.61 12.52
C ILE A 277 -23.11 7.54 12.16
N ILE A 278 -22.73 7.64 10.89
CA ILE A 278 -21.66 8.54 10.45
C ILE A 278 -22.00 10.01 10.70
N MET A 279 -23.27 10.37 10.47
CA MET A 279 -23.75 11.74 10.69
C MET A 279 -23.81 12.13 12.15
N SER A 280 -23.98 11.17 13.07
CA SER A 280 -23.96 11.38 14.51
C SER A 280 -22.55 11.67 15.08
N ILE A 281 -21.47 11.38 14.33
CA ILE A 281 -20.10 11.70 14.73
C ILE A 281 -19.95 13.22 14.83
N PRO A 282 -19.47 13.76 15.97
CA PRO A 282 -19.34 15.20 16.16
C PRO A 282 -18.44 15.88 15.10
N VAL A 283 -18.76 17.10 14.74
CA VAL A 283 -17.90 17.90 13.87
C VAL A 283 -16.68 18.39 14.65
N ILE A 284 -15.50 18.20 14.09
CA ILE A 284 -14.24 18.64 14.69
C ILE A 284 -14.06 20.13 14.45
N SER A 285 -13.55 20.84 15.46
CA SER A 285 -13.26 22.26 15.32
C SER A 285 -12.12 22.53 14.33
N PRO A 286 -12.12 23.64 13.59
CA PRO A 286 -11.04 24.01 12.69
C PRO A 286 -9.67 24.08 13.37
N SER A 287 -9.62 24.48 14.64
CA SER A 287 -8.39 24.52 15.43
C SER A 287 -7.82 23.13 15.69
N THR A 288 -8.66 22.14 15.96
CA THR A 288 -8.23 20.74 16.11
C THR A 288 -7.75 20.15 14.78
N LEU A 289 -8.45 20.43 13.66
CA LEU A 289 -8.02 19.99 12.33
C LEU A 289 -6.68 20.63 11.92
N ALA A 290 -6.41 21.86 12.32
CA ALA A 290 -5.12 22.51 12.08
C ALA A 290 -3.97 21.83 12.83
N GLN A 291 -4.24 21.31 14.04
CA GLN A 291 -3.27 20.58 14.85
C GLN A 291 -3.14 19.09 14.44
N ASN A 292 -4.27 18.45 14.11
CA ASN A 292 -4.33 17.08 13.65
C ASN A 292 -5.21 16.96 12.41
N PRO A 293 -4.63 17.02 11.20
CA PRO A 293 -5.37 16.87 9.96
C PRO A 293 -6.07 15.52 9.76
N LEU A 294 -5.72 14.52 10.56
CA LEU A 294 -6.30 13.17 10.53
C LEU A 294 -7.41 12.97 11.57
N ALA A 295 -7.73 13.97 12.39
CA ALA A 295 -8.68 13.84 13.49
C ALA A 295 -10.06 13.30 13.04
N ALA A 296 -10.56 13.72 11.88
CA ALA A 296 -11.84 13.26 11.36
C ALA A 296 -11.84 11.76 11.01
N ILE A 297 -10.76 11.28 10.38
CA ILE A 297 -10.62 9.86 10.07
C ILE A 297 -10.37 9.03 11.33
N ASP A 298 -9.67 9.59 12.33
CA ASP A 298 -9.43 8.93 13.61
C ASP A 298 -10.76 8.73 14.38
N GLN A 299 -11.63 9.73 14.41
CA GLN A 299 -12.98 9.59 14.98
C GLN A 299 -13.80 8.52 14.23
N LEU A 300 -13.71 8.49 12.90
CA LEU A 300 -14.40 7.49 12.10
C LEU A 300 -13.88 6.07 12.43
N TYR A 301 -12.56 5.89 12.57
CA TYR A 301 -11.98 4.62 12.97
C TYR A 301 -12.44 4.19 14.37
N SER A 302 -12.41 5.11 15.34
CA SER A 302 -12.93 4.86 16.68
C SER A 302 -14.40 4.43 16.66
N GLN A 303 -15.24 5.13 15.89
CA GLN A 303 -16.66 4.81 15.76
C GLN A 303 -16.89 3.43 15.16
N ILE A 304 -16.13 3.05 14.12
CA ILE A 304 -16.26 1.74 13.50
C ILE A 304 -15.78 0.63 14.46
N LEU A 305 -14.67 0.84 15.18
CA LEU A 305 -14.16 -0.11 16.16
C LEU A 305 -15.10 -0.30 17.35
N SER A 306 -15.75 0.76 17.81
CA SER A 306 -16.73 0.69 18.92
C SER A 306 -17.96 -0.19 18.61
N MET A 307 -18.21 -0.45 17.34
CA MET A 307 -19.32 -1.32 16.91
C MET A 307 -18.95 -2.82 16.96
N SER A 308 -17.69 -3.16 17.20
CA SER A 308 -17.30 -4.56 17.38
C SER A 308 -17.92 -5.13 18.65
N SER A 309 -18.51 -6.30 18.56
CA SER A 309 -19.08 -7.01 19.71
C SER A 309 -18.02 -7.47 20.72
N ASP A 310 -16.79 -7.65 20.27
CA ASP A 310 -15.62 -8.01 21.08
C ASP A 310 -14.41 -7.25 20.55
N THR A 311 -14.29 -6.00 21.00
CA THR A 311 -13.23 -5.08 20.57
C THR A 311 -11.85 -5.61 20.92
N GLN A 312 -11.69 -6.22 22.12
CA GLN A 312 -10.39 -6.75 22.55
C GLN A 312 -9.94 -7.89 21.65
N ARG A 313 -10.82 -8.82 21.30
CA ARG A 313 -10.53 -9.92 20.37
C ARG A 313 -10.18 -9.37 18.98
N THR A 314 -10.91 -8.37 18.50
CA THR A 314 -10.64 -7.71 17.23
C THR A 314 -9.23 -7.09 17.22
N LEU A 315 -8.85 -6.37 18.26
CA LEU A 315 -7.52 -5.77 18.39
C LEU A 315 -6.41 -6.82 18.54
N ASP A 316 -6.66 -7.91 19.28
CA ASP A 316 -5.71 -9.03 19.40
C ASP A 316 -5.43 -9.67 18.03
N ILE A 317 -6.47 -9.90 17.21
CA ILE A 317 -6.32 -10.46 15.86
C ILE A 317 -5.54 -9.50 14.95
N LEU A 318 -5.90 -8.21 14.96
CA LEU A 318 -5.20 -7.20 14.14
C LEU A 318 -3.73 -7.07 14.54
N SER A 319 -3.44 -6.98 15.84
CA SER A 319 -2.06 -6.84 16.34
C SER A 319 -1.23 -8.10 16.07
N ALA A 320 -1.78 -9.30 16.26
CA ALA A 320 -1.09 -10.55 15.93
C ALA A 320 -0.80 -10.64 14.41
N HIS A 321 -1.76 -10.26 13.57
CA HIS A 321 -1.57 -10.26 12.13
C HIS A 321 -0.48 -9.27 11.69
N ILE A 322 -0.47 -8.04 12.23
CA ILE A 322 0.56 -7.03 11.95
C ILE A 322 1.94 -7.53 12.43
N ALA A 323 2.02 -8.09 13.63
CA ALA A 323 3.26 -8.64 14.17
C ALA A 323 3.85 -9.76 13.30
N MET A 324 3.00 -10.68 12.86
CA MET A 324 3.41 -11.78 11.98
C MET A 324 3.86 -11.28 10.60
N GLN A 325 3.18 -10.28 10.03
CA GLN A 325 3.62 -9.67 8.77
C GLN A 325 5.00 -9.01 8.88
N ALA A 326 5.25 -8.29 9.97
CA ALA A 326 6.55 -7.68 10.25
C ALA A 326 7.63 -8.76 10.39
N SER A 327 7.39 -9.81 11.17
CA SER A 327 8.33 -10.93 11.36
C SER A 327 8.58 -11.73 10.08
N ALA A 328 7.54 -11.99 9.28
CA ALA A 328 7.67 -12.68 7.99
C ALA A 328 8.58 -11.91 7.02
N SER A 329 8.60 -10.58 7.10
CA SER A 329 9.47 -9.73 6.29
C SER A 329 10.97 -9.94 6.60
N VAL A 330 11.30 -10.24 7.86
CA VAL A 330 12.68 -10.48 8.34
C VAL A 330 13.14 -11.91 8.01
N LEU A 331 12.25 -12.89 8.18
CA LEU A 331 12.57 -14.33 8.02
C LEU A 331 12.64 -14.80 6.57
N HIS A 332 12.22 -14.00 5.61
CA HIS A 332 12.16 -14.39 4.19
C HIS A 332 13.51 -14.80 3.58
N LYS A 333 14.63 -14.37 4.16
CA LYS A 333 15.97 -14.76 3.69
C LYS A 333 16.31 -16.22 3.95
N GLU A 334 15.71 -16.83 4.96
CA GLU A 334 16.13 -18.15 5.47
C GLU A 334 15.10 -19.27 5.28
N CYS A 335 13.79 -18.95 5.19
CA CYS A 335 12.77 -20.00 5.15
C CYS A 335 11.56 -19.67 4.28
N LYS A 336 11.45 -20.30 3.10
CA LYS A 336 10.34 -20.10 2.15
C LYS A 336 8.97 -20.58 2.66
N ILE A 337 8.91 -21.31 3.76
CA ILE A 337 7.68 -21.92 4.30
C ILE A 337 6.78 -20.90 5.03
N PHE A 338 7.33 -19.79 5.54
CA PHE A 338 6.60 -18.81 6.34
C PHE A 338 6.00 -17.63 5.56
N GLN A 339 5.82 -17.74 4.25
CA GLN A 339 5.25 -16.64 3.43
C GLN A 339 3.75 -16.40 3.63
N ILE A 340 3.06 -17.21 4.44
CA ILE A 340 1.60 -17.13 4.53
C ILE A 340 1.20 -16.74 5.94
N VAL A 341 1.07 -15.43 6.15
CA VAL A 341 0.32 -14.92 7.31
C VAL A 341 -1.17 -15.06 6.99
N SER A 342 -1.79 -16.11 7.52
CA SER A 342 -3.23 -16.38 7.31
C SER A 342 -4.04 -16.13 8.58
N LEU A 343 -5.33 -15.87 8.42
CA LEU A 343 -6.25 -15.71 9.53
C LEU A 343 -6.31 -16.98 10.40
N GLY A 344 -6.30 -18.17 9.78
CA GLY A 344 -6.30 -19.45 10.52
C GLY A 344 -5.05 -19.65 11.39
N ILE A 345 -3.87 -19.19 10.94
CA ILE A 345 -2.66 -19.19 11.77
C ILE A 345 -2.81 -18.19 12.91
N THR A 346 -3.36 -17.01 12.65
CA THR A 346 -3.64 -16.00 13.68
C THR A 346 -4.57 -16.56 14.76
N GLU A 347 -5.65 -17.21 14.36
CA GLU A 347 -6.61 -17.85 15.27
C GLU A 347 -5.91 -18.89 16.16
N LYS A 348 -5.11 -19.79 15.58
CA LYS A 348 -4.37 -20.79 16.33
C LYS A 348 -3.40 -20.20 17.34
N LEU A 349 -2.60 -19.21 16.93
CA LEU A 349 -1.62 -18.57 17.81
C LEU A 349 -2.29 -17.79 18.96
N LEU A 350 -3.50 -17.32 18.76
CA LEU A 350 -4.28 -16.66 19.81
C LEU A 350 -5.13 -17.63 20.65
N GLY A 351 -5.17 -18.91 20.30
CA GLY A 351 -5.99 -19.93 20.97
C GLY A 351 -7.49 -19.80 20.68
N LEU A 352 -7.85 -19.22 19.52
CA LEU A 352 -9.22 -19.04 19.06
C LEU A 352 -9.72 -20.28 18.30
N GLN A 353 -11.06 -20.42 18.23
CA GLN A 353 -11.65 -21.45 17.38
C GLN A 353 -11.65 -21.02 15.90
N PRO A 354 -11.61 -21.97 14.94
CA PRO A 354 -11.73 -21.67 13.53
C PRO A 354 -13.01 -20.87 13.23
N GLY A 355 -12.85 -19.70 12.59
CA GLY A 355 -13.94 -18.80 12.25
C GLY A 355 -14.18 -17.64 13.23
N ASP A 356 -13.63 -17.71 14.44
CA ASP A 356 -13.74 -16.61 15.44
C ASP A 356 -13.16 -15.30 14.87
N GLY A 357 -12.06 -15.39 14.12
CA GLY A 357 -11.43 -14.24 13.50
C GLY A 357 -12.29 -13.59 12.41
N SER A 358 -12.90 -14.40 11.57
CA SER A 358 -13.84 -13.91 10.55
C SER A 358 -15.05 -13.24 11.19
N GLN A 359 -15.55 -13.78 12.29
CA GLN A 359 -16.67 -13.20 13.02
C GLN A 359 -16.29 -11.86 13.67
N ALA A 360 -15.13 -11.78 14.34
CA ALA A 360 -14.65 -10.57 15.00
C ALA A 360 -14.38 -9.42 13.99
N LEU A 361 -13.83 -9.74 12.82
CA LEU A 361 -13.50 -8.75 11.80
C LEU A 361 -14.70 -8.30 10.94
N ARG A 362 -15.85 -8.99 11.06
CA ARG A 362 -17.03 -8.71 10.24
C ARG A 362 -17.52 -7.28 10.35
N MET A 363 -17.56 -6.73 11.58
CA MET A 363 -18.08 -5.39 11.84
C MET A 363 -17.16 -4.27 11.34
N ILE A 364 -15.88 -4.59 11.12
CA ILE A 364 -14.87 -3.63 10.66
C ILE A 364 -14.47 -3.86 9.20
N HIS A 365 -15.31 -4.51 8.39
CA HIS A 365 -15.06 -4.81 6.97
C HIS A 365 -14.75 -3.57 6.12
N SER A 366 -15.17 -2.38 6.55
CA SER A 366 -14.82 -1.10 5.92
C SER A 366 -13.36 -0.67 6.16
N LEU A 367 -12.68 -1.28 7.14
CA LEU A 367 -11.28 -1.00 7.48
C LEU A 367 -10.35 -2.11 7.00
N VAL A 368 -10.83 -3.37 7.04
CA VAL A 368 -10.10 -4.55 6.60
C VAL A 368 -10.99 -5.44 5.75
N HIS A 369 -10.40 -6.21 4.86
CA HIS A 369 -11.12 -7.26 4.14
C HIS A 369 -10.37 -8.59 4.23
N ILE A 370 -11.14 -9.65 4.23
CA ILE A 370 -10.64 -11.02 4.26
C ILE A 370 -10.74 -11.57 2.84
N THR A 371 -9.59 -11.91 2.25
CA THR A 371 -9.52 -12.49 0.91
C THR A 371 -9.10 -13.94 0.98
N ARG A 372 -9.78 -14.80 0.22
CA ARG A 372 -9.34 -16.18 0.02
C ARG A 372 -8.14 -16.18 -0.93
N ARG A 373 -7.00 -16.70 -0.49
CA ARG A 373 -5.87 -17.00 -1.40
C ARG A 373 -6.09 -18.37 -2.01
N PRO A 374 -6.07 -18.52 -3.34
CA PRO A 374 -5.95 -19.85 -3.93
C PRO A 374 -4.59 -20.45 -3.48
N LEU A 375 -4.60 -21.70 -3.08
CA LEU A 375 -3.37 -22.45 -2.83
C LEU A 375 -2.62 -22.55 -4.16
N MET A 376 -1.55 -21.77 -4.31
CA MET A 376 -0.70 -21.80 -5.50
C MET A 376 0.21 -23.04 -5.46
N TRP A 377 -0.35 -24.21 -5.70
CA TRP A 377 0.40 -25.45 -5.90
C TRP A 377 0.70 -25.76 -7.37
N GLY A 378 0.30 -24.87 -8.31
CA GLY A 378 0.35 -25.12 -9.76
C GLY A 378 1.44 -24.43 -10.56
N ASP A 379 2.02 -23.32 -10.08
CA ASP A 379 2.93 -22.48 -10.90
C ASP A 379 4.40 -22.50 -10.49
N ALA A 380 4.77 -23.27 -9.50
CA ALA A 380 6.16 -23.49 -9.19
C ALA A 380 6.64 -24.76 -9.90
N ASN A 381 7.23 -24.62 -11.07
CA ASN A 381 8.30 -25.50 -11.58
C ASN A 381 9.51 -25.41 -10.64
N ILE A 382 9.29 -25.57 -9.34
CA ILE A 382 10.32 -25.74 -8.35
C ILE A 382 10.36 -27.23 -8.11
N ASN A 383 11.23 -27.91 -8.88
CA ASN A 383 11.75 -29.23 -8.52
C ASN A 383 12.51 -29.08 -7.19
N PHE A 384 11.79 -29.02 -6.08
CA PHE A 384 12.37 -29.42 -4.81
C PHE A 384 12.35 -30.93 -4.81
N PRO A 385 13.51 -31.59 -4.63
CA PRO A 385 13.51 -32.96 -4.18
C PRO A 385 12.86 -32.93 -2.79
N ILE A 386 11.58 -33.26 -2.72
CA ILE A 386 10.93 -33.65 -1.47
C ILE A 386 11.62 -34.98 -1.16
N PRO A 387 12.42 -35.06 -0.09
CA PRO A 387 12.81 -36.39 0.38
C PRO A 387 11.52 -37.13 0.66
N ASP A 388 11.40 -38.37 0.25
CA ASP A 388 10.31 -39.30 0.57
C ASP A 388 10.04 -39.26 2.09
N ILE A 389 9.20 -38.35 2.53
CA ILE A 389 8.73 -38.29 3.91
C ILE A 389 7.22 -38.48 3.80
N ASP A 390 6.79 -39.70 4.03
CA ASP A 390 5.41 -40.07 4.35
C ASP A 390 4.98 -39.47 5.70
N LEU A 391 5.05 -38.16 5.82
CA LEU A 391 4.41 -37.45 6.93
C LEU A 391 3.08 -36.92 6.40
N PRO A 392 1.96 -37.27 7.06
CA PRO A 392 0.68 -36.64 6.72
C PRO A 392 0.85 -35.13 6.87
N ILE A 393 0.69 -34.40 5.77
CA ILE A 393 0.62 -32.94 5.80
C ILE A 393 -0.52 -32.62 6.77
N PRO A 394 -0.24 -31.92 7.88
CA PRO A 394 -1.29 -31.66 8.87
C PRO A 394 -2.52 -31.02 8.20
N GLU A 395 -3.72 -31.47 8.54
CA GLU A 395 -5.00 -31.02 7.96
C GLU A 395 -5.15 -29.48 7.90
N PHE A 396 -4.43 -28.76 8.77
CA PHE A 396 -4.45 -27.30 8.78
C PHE A 396 -3.82 -26.64 7.53
N TYR A 397 -3.00 -27.34 6.74
CA TYR A 397 -2.51 -26.84 5.45
C TYR A 397 -3.61 -26.80 4.38
N TYR A 398 -4.69 -27.54 4.58
CA TYR A 398 -5.86 -27.55 3.68
C TYR A 398 -6.98 -26.61 4.11
N GLN A 399 -6.89 -26.01 5.31
CA GLN A 399 -7.86 -25.00 5.70
C GLN A 399 -7.68 -23.76 4.84
N GLU A 400 -8.77 -23.25 4.30
CA GLU A 400 -8.83 -22.09 3.42
C GLU A 400 -7.97 -20.95 3.97
N ASN A 401 -6.91 -20.59 3.22
CA ASN A 401 -5.98 -19.53 3.62
C ASN A 401 -6.64 -18.18 3.37
N TYR A 402 -7.27 -17.65 4.40
CA TYR A 402 -7.78 -16.28 4.40
C TYR A 402 -6.67 -15.31 4.82
N GLU A 403 -6.45 -14.28 4.01
CA GLU A 403 -5.51 -13.19 4.28
C GLU A 403 -6.29 -11.96 4.73
N ILE A 404 -5.88 -11.32 5.83
CA ILE A 404 -6.39 -10.02 6.25
C ILE A 404 -5.65 -8.94 5.46
N ARG A 405 -6.40 -8.07 4.78
CA ARG A 405 -5.86 -6.90 4.10
C ARG A 405 -6.48 -5.63 4.64
N PHE A 406 -5.64 -4.68 5.00
CA PHE A 406 -6.07 -3.35 5.37
C PHE A 406 -6.44 -2.55 4.12
N HIS A 407 -7.58 -1.88 4.14
CA HIS A 407 -7.98 -1.01 3.04
C HIS A 407 -7.04 0.18 2.88
N HIS A 408 -6.51 0.68 4.01
CA HIS A 408 -5.57 1.80 4.00
C HIS A 408 -4.58 1.73 5.16
N LYS A 409 -3.33 2.10 4.88
CA LYS A 409 -2.24 2.10 5.86
C LYS A 409 -2.51 3.01 7.07
N SER A 410 -3.21 4.14 6.88
CA SER A 410 -3.47 5.08 7.98
C SER A 410 -4.27 4.46 9.12
N PHE A 411 -4.99 3.35 8.89
CA PHE A 411 -5.64 2.62 9.96
C PHE A 411 -4.61 1.89 10.84
N ILE A 412 -3.56 1.31 10.25
CA ILE A 412 -2.44 0.73 11.01
C ILE A 412 -1.70 1.84 11.76
N ASP A 413 -1.39 2.96 11.07
CA ASP A 413 -0.75 4.11 11.69
C ASP A 413 -1.57 4.65 12.87
N TYR A 414 -2.91 4.66 12.76
CA TYR A 414 -3.83 5.01 13.84
C TYR A 414 -3.72 4.03 15.02
N LEU A 415 -3.82 2.72 14.78
CA LEU A 415 -3.76 1.70 15.83
C LEU A 415 -2.44 1.71 16.60
N MET A 416 -1.33 2.03 15.94
CA MET A 416 0.01 2.05 16.53
C MET A 416 0.33 3.35 17.27
N ASP A 417 -0.39 4.44 17.00
CA ASP A 417 -0.16 5.75 17.64
C ASP A 417 -1.05 5.92 18.88
N PRO A 418 -0.47 5.91 20.09
CA PRO A 418 -1.25 6.00 21.33
C PRO A 418 -1.98 7.34 21.49
N SER A 419 -1.46 8.42 20.88
CA SER A 419 -2.11 9.75 20.96
C SER A 419 -3.37 9.82 20.10
N ARG A 420 -3.48 8.99 19.06
CA ARG A 420 -4.60 8.95 18.12
C ARG A 420 -5.65 7.89 18.49
N SER A 421 -5.20 6.67 18.78
CA SER A 421 -6.07 5.51 18.97
C SER A 421 -6.59 5.33 20.41
N LEU A 422 -5.95 5.98 21.38
CA LEU A 422 -6.34 5.93 22.79
C LEU A 422 -6.57 4.49 23.29
N GLU A 423 -7.84 4.13 23.59
CA GLU A 423 -8.25 2.79 24.06
C GLU A 423 -8.10 1.69 23.00
N TYR A 424 -8.05 2.04 21.71
CA TYR A 424 -7.87 1.09 20.60
C TYR A 424 -6.40 0.87 20.24
N ARG A 425 -5.46 1.39 21.04
CA ARG A 425 -4.04 1.20 20.83
C ARG A 425 -3.67 -0.28 20.85
N ILE A 426 -2.87 -0.70 19.86
CA ILE A 426 -2.21 -2.00 19.86
C ILE A 426 -0.80 -1.87 20.44
N ASP A 427 -0.47 -2.81 21.34
CA ASP A 427 0.85 -2.91 21.94
C ASP A 427 1.64 -4.05 21.26
N MET A 428 2.52 -3.66 20.35
CA MET A 428 3.29 -4.60 19.53
C MET A 428 4.29 -5.39 20.36
N GLU A 429 4.90 -4.80 21.39
CA GLU A 429 5.86 -5.50 22.26
C GLU A 429 5.16 -6.60 23.06
N LYS A 430 4.02 -6.26 23.65
CA LYS A 430 3.18 -7.24 24.37
C LYS A 430 2.68 -8.35 23.45
N MET A 431 2.28 -8.01 22.22
CA MET A 431 1.81 -9.00 21.26
C MET A 431 2.95 -9.92 20.79
N ASN A 432 4.12 -9.38 20.47
CA ASN A 432 5.30 -10.17 20.09
C ASN A 432 5.70 -11.12 21.22
N ALA A 433 5.73 -10.67 22.47
CA ALA A 433 6.01 -11.52 23.62
C ALA A 433 4.98 -12.66 23.77
N ARG A 434 3.67 -12.35 23.60
CA ARG A 434 2.60 -13.35 23.64
C ARG A 434 2.76 -14.41 22.54
N LEU A 435 3.01 -13.98 21.29
CA LEU A 435 3.21 -14.89 20.17
C LEU A 435 4.44 -15.75 20.36
N ALA A 436 5.56 -15.20 20.86
CA ALA A 436 6.78 -15.95 21.17
C ALA A 436 6.53 -17.04 22.22
N LEU A 437 5.82 -16.71 23.31
CA LEU A 437 5.45 -17.70 24.35
C LEU A 437 4.55 -18.80 23.80
N THR A 438 3.57 -18.45 22.98
CA THR A 438 2.69 -19.44 22.33
C THR A 438 3.47 -20.36 21.40
N CYS A 439 4.39 -19.83 20.60
CA CYS A 439 5.26 -20.64 19.74
C CYS A 439 6.13 -21.61 20.55
N ILE A 440 6.71 -21.16 21.68
CA ILE A 440 7.50 -21.99 22.59
C ILE A 440 6.65 -23.13 23.16
N HIS A 441 5.43 -22.82 23.61
CA HIS A 441 4.51 -23.82 24.17
C HIS A 441 4.13 -24.88 23.13
N ILE A 442 3.81 -24.46 21.92
CA ILE A 442 3.52 -25.36 20.80
C ILE A 442 4.71 -26.27 20.53
N MET A 443 5.95 -25.74 20.45
CA MET A 443 7.17 -26.52 20.23
C MET A 443 7.41 -27.56 21.34
N GLN A 444 7.22 -27.18 22.61
CA GLN A 444 7.35 -28.09 23.74
C GLN A 444 6.35 -29.24 23.67
N THR A 445 5.10 -28.96 23.29
CA THR A 445 4.06 -29.97 23.14
C THR A 445 4.35 -30.95 22.02
N PHE A 446 4.90 -30.47 20.89
CA PHE A 446 5.29 -31.34 19.77
C PHE A 446 6.57 -32.13 20.03
N SER A 447 7.56 -31.57 20.74
CA SER A 447 8.80 -32.28 21.05
C SER A 447 8.61 -33.46 22.03
N LEU A 448 7.54 -33.45 22.81
CA LEU A 448 7.18 -34.55 23.69
C LEU A 448 6.47 -35.72 22.95
N GLN A 449 5.99 -35.49 21.73
CA GLN A 449 5.19 -36.48 20.98
C GLN A 449 5.89 -37.08 19.75
N SER A 450 6.99 -36.52 19.25
CA SER A 450 7.69 -37.04 18.06
C SER A 450 9.14 -36.53 17.95
N ALA A 451 10.01 -37.32 17.29
CA ALA A 451 11.39 -36.99 16.96
C ALA A 451 11.52 -35.69 16.17
N PRO A 452 12.69 -35.01 16.15
CA PRO A 452 12.87 -33.63 15.72
C PRO A 452 12.47 -33.44 14.27
N SER A 453 11.28 -32.90 14.04
CA SER A 453 10.84 -32.50 12.71
C SER A 453 11.41 -31.10 12.38
N ARG A 454 11.74 -30.87 11.11
CA ARG A 454 12.21 -29.58 10.58
C ARG A 454 11.28 -28.38 10.89
N ILE A 455 10.03 -28.65 11.30
CA ILE A 455 9.06 -27.67 11.77
C ILE A 455 9.53 -27.01 13.08
N ALA A 456 10.15 -27.78 13.99
CA ALA A 456 10.73 -27.24 15.22
C ALA A 456 11.90 -26.28 14.92
N CYS A 457 12.69 -26.56 13.87
CA CYS A 457 13.82 -25.71 13.46
C CYS A 457 13.35 -24.35 12.88
N SER A 458 12.27 -24.34 12.10
CA SER A 458 11.76 -23.09 11.52
C SER A 458 11.03 -22.20 12.53
N MET A 459 10.39 -22.81 13.54
CA MET A 459 9.84 -22.08 14.69
C MET A 459 10.93 -21.59 15.66
N PHE A 460 12.09 -22.24 15.70
CA PHE A 460 13.24 -21.79 16.48
C PHE A 460 13.84 -20.48 15.95
N HIS A 461 13.84 -20.29 14.63
CA HIS A 461 14.25 -19.02 14.01
C HIS A 461 13.27 -17.87 14.29
N PHE A 462 11.98 -18.17 14.43
CA PHE A 462 10.97 -17.19 14.84
C PHE A 462 11.25 -16.62 16.27
N LYS A 463 11.85 -17.43 17.15
CA LYS A 463 12.24 -17.07 18.52
C LYS A 463 13.39 -16.06 18.59
N LEU A 464 14.30 -16.05 17.59
CA LEU A 464 15.51 -15.20 17.63
C LEU A 464 15.28 -13.78 17.13
N HIS A 465 14.11 -13.48 16.52
CA HIS A 465 13.79 -12.20 15.88
C HIS A 465 12.47 -11.56 16.38
N LEU A 466 11.78 -12.14 17.37
CA LEU A 466 10.72 -11.55 18.16
C LEU A 466 11.27 -11.02 19.48
#